data_b4ede4930e25d66c44e0fd84602cc856
#
_entry.id   b4ede4930e25d66c44e0fd84602cc856
#
_cell.length_a   1.000
_cell.length_b   1.000
_cell.length_c   1.000
_cell.angle_alpha   90.00
_cell.angle_beta   90.00
_cell.angle_gamma   90.00
#
_symmetry.space_group_name_H-M   'P 1'
#
loop_
_entity.id
_entity.type
_entity.pdbx_description
1 polymer ?
#
loop_
_entity_poly.entity_id
_entity_poly.type
_entity_poly.pdbx_seq_one_letter_code
_entity_poly.pdbx_strand_id
1 'polypeptide(L)'
;MSTDEPRTVYIVGAGPGDPRLITLAGAEALQTADVVLHDRLIAPALLKLAENAELIDVGKTPGAPSISQQQINALMIEHSRGGRRVVRLKGGDPFVFGRGGEEASALAAAGIPMQLVPGLSSALAAAAAVGIAVTDRRAASAVTVVTGSEGDGDAPPISWDAVAAVGGTIVLMMGWRNFDEIVVRLTEAGLSPTTPAAAIEQAWTGSQRAVFAPLGELRGQAGEMSPPVTVVIGETARLATPEVSWTIPGRRILVTRPRAQMPPLVERLRAFNAEVIELPTIEIKPVDPAPIDAAVGRLAAGSYDIVCLTSVNGVQALWEALRRNELDARVFSAAQVAAIGSETARALEERGITPDLVPETFTSQALANELTRRDLRGRPVLLARAARGNPLLAERLRKAGAEVEDLALYDVVTPSADRETLRELESGLDVVTLTSPSTADGLAKLVRGRVDLDSLQVVCIGPVTAEAAARLGFPVVGVAQCHTISGLAEAVGRYLSSLPPAEPESADSP
;
A
#
# COMPACT_ATOMS: atom_id res chain seq x y z
N MET A 1 24.68 36.76 -10.71
CA MET A 1 23.34 36.97 -11.27
C MET A 1 22.43 37.25 -10.09
N SER A 2 21.80 38.43 -10.06
CA SER A 2 20.95 38.90 -8.95
C SER A 2 19.78 37.96 -8.74
N THR A 3 19.65 37.42 -7.55
CA THR A 3 18.58 36.46 -7.13
C THR A 3 17.37 37.20 -6.52
N ASP A 4 17.09 38.42 -7.02
CA ASP A 4 16.09 39.31 -6.40
C ASP A 4 14.65 39.13 -6.93
N GLU A 5 14.38 38.19 -7.85
CA GLU A 5 13.01 37.91 -8.28
C GLU A 5 12.38 36.84 -7.39
N PRO A 6 11.18 37.11 -6.84
CA PRO A 6 10.50 36.13 -6.00
C PRO A 6 10.17 34.87 -6.81
N ARG A 7 10.38 33.70 -6.19
CA ARG A 7 10.03 32.41 -6.77
C ARG A 7 8.53 32.11 -6.62
N THR A 8 8.01 31.33 -7.57
CA THR A 8 6.61 30.92 -7.54
C THR A 8 6.26 30.13 -6.29
N VAL A 9 5.18 30.50 -5.62
CA VAL A 9 4.53 29.72 -4.57
C VAL A 9 3.48 28.80 -5.17
N TYR A 10 3.54 27.51 -4.85
CA TYR A 10 2.54 26.53 -5.26
C TYR A 10 1.59 26.28 -4.13
N ILE A 11 0.27 26.53 -4.34
CA ILE A 11 -0.78 26.15 -3.38
C ILE A 11 -1.35 24.81 -3.89
N VAL A 12 -1.09 23.73 -3.15
CA VAL A 12 -1.29 22.35 -3.60
C VAL A 12 -2.31 21.63 -2.73
N GLY A 13 -3.30 21.01 -3.35
CA GLY A 13 -4.22 20.10 -2.67
C GLY A 13 -3.62 18.71 -2.50
N ALA A 14 -3.58 18.25 -1.27
CA ALA A 14 -3.03 16.94 -0.89
C ALA A 14 -4.02 15.78 -1.12
N GLY A 15 -5.30 16.08 -1.41
CA GLY A 15 -6.36 15.07 -1.45
C GLY A 15 -6.90 14.71 -0.05
N PRO A 16 -7.76 13.68 0.02
CA PRO A 16 -8.60 13.41 1.21
C PRO A 16 -7.91 12.61 2.31
N GLY A 17 -6.72 12.04 2.08
CA GLY A 17 -5.99 11.21 3.06
C GLY A 17 -5.04 10.22 2.42
N ASP A 18 -5.50 9.41 1.46
CA ASP A 18 -4.63 8.49 0.71
C ASP A 18 -3.60 9.26 -0.14
N PRO A 19 -2.29 9.05 0.06
CA PRO A 19 -1.25 9.75 -0.70
C PRO A 19 -1.34 9.55 -2.21
N ARG A 20 -1.94 8.46 -2.69
CA ARG A 20 -2.12 8.18 -4.12
C ARG A 20 -3.21 9.05 -4.78
N LEU A 21 -4.01 9.73 -3.97
CA LEU A 21 -5.05 10.66 -4.46
C LEU A 21 -4.54 12.09 -4.62
N ILE A 22 -3.24 12.32 -4.46
CA ILE A 22 -2.60 13.56 -4.92
C ILE A 22 -2.59 13.60 -6.45
N THR A 23 -2.70 14.79 -7.00
CA THR A 23 -2.54 14.95 -8.46
C THR A 23 -1.06 14.78 -8.86
N LEU A 24 -0.80 14.37 -10.12
CA LEU A 24 0.57 14.29 -10.64
C LEU A 24 1.29 15.63 -10.50
N ALA A 25 0.61 16.74 -10.83
CA ALA A 25 1.18 18.09 -10.67
C ALA A 25 1.49 18.43 -9.21
N GLY A 26 0.68 17.94 -8.25
CA GLY A 26 0.96 18.11 -6.82
C GLY A 26 2.19 17.33 -6.37
N ALA A 27 2.36 16.11 -6.85
CA ALA A 27 3.54 15.29 -6.58
C ALA A 27 4.82 15.93 -7.16
N GLU A 28 4.76 16.43 -8.41
CA GLU A 28 5.88 17.13 -9.05
C GLU A 28 6.26 18.42 -8.29
N ALA A 29 5.26 19.18 -7.81
CA ALA A 29 5.51 20.37 -7.01
C ALA A 29 6.26 20.03 -5.70
N LEU A 30 5.86 18.95 -5.01
CA LEU A 30 6.53 18.48 -3.78
C LEU A 30 7.98 18.03 -4.05
N GLN A 31 8.21 17.23 -5.09
CA GLN A 31 9.54 16.72 -5.44
C GLN A 31 10.55 17.82 -5.77
N THR A 32 10.06 18.98 -6.21
CA THR A 32 10.91 20.11 -6.60
C THR A 32 10.90 21.27 -5.60
N ALA A 33 10.23 21.12 -4.46
CA ALA A 33 10.15 22.13 -3.43
C ALA A 33 11.48 22.34 -2.68
N ASP A 34 11.76 23.60 -2.29
CA ASP A 34 12.80 23.93 -1.33
C ASP A 34 12.22 24.07 0.10
N VAL A 35 10.91 24.42 0.19
CA VAL A 35 10.16 24.55 1.44
C VAL A 35 8.73 24.05 1.24
N VAL A 36 8.25 23.26 2.20
CA VAL A 36 6.84 22.83 2.24
C VAL A 36 6.21 23.31 3.56
N LEU A 37 5.24 24.23 3.45
CA LEU A 37 4.37 24.57 4.57
C LEU A 37 3.15 23.66 4.51
N HIS A 38 2.94 22.82 5.51
CA HIS A 38 1.88 21.81 5.47
C HIS A 38 0.92 21.88 6.66
N ASP A 39 -0.33 21.48 6.42
CA ASP A 39 -1.33 21.31 7.47
C ASP A 39 -1.07 20.00 8.24
N ARG A 40 -1.61 19.89 9.45
CA ARG A 40 -1.41 18.72 10.32
C ARG A 40 -2.02 17.41 9.77
N LEU A 41 -3.12 17.48 9.01
CA LEU A 41 -3.85 16.32 8.48
C LEU A 41 -3.22 15.74 7.21
N ILE A 42 -2.00 16.13 6.87
CA ILE A 42 -1.30 15.62 5.69
C ILE A 42 -0.69 14.25 5.99
N ALA A 43 -0.94 13.29 5.11
CA ALA A 43 -0.35 11.96 5.21
C ALA A 43 1.19 12.04 5.19
N PRO A 44 1.91 11.43 6.16
CA PRO A 44 3.38 11.49 6.20
C PRO A 44 4.07 10.99 4.93
N ALA A 45 3.44 10.06 4.21
CA ALA A 45 3.95 9.57 2.94
C ALA A 45 4.04 10.63 1.85
N LEU A 46 3.18 11.67 1.86
CA LEU A 46 3.28 12.80 0.93
C LEU A 46 4.48 13.70 1.25
N LEU A 47 4.78 13.90 2.53
CA LEU A 47 5.93 14.70 2.95
C LEU A 47 7.25 14.04 2.54
N LYS A 48 7.30 12.71 2.44
CA LYS A 48 8.47 11.99 1.92
C LYS A 48 8.74 12.23 0.44
N LEU A 49 7.78 12.73 -0.34
CA LEU A 49 8.04 13.14 -1.74
C LEU A 49 8.91 14.40 -1.83
N ALA A 50 8.96 15.19 -0.78
CA ALA A 50 9.75 16.42 -0.67
C ALA A 50 11.08 16.16 0.07
N GLU A 51 11.88 15.18 -0.39
CA GLU A 51 13.07 14.66 0.29
C GLU A 51 14.12 15.73 0.66
N ASN A 52 14.23 16.79 -0.17
CA ASN A 52 15.23 17.83 0.00
C ASN A 52 14.65 19.14 0.55
N ALA A 53 13.36 19.19 0.85
CA ALA A 53 12.67 20.39 1.29
C ALA A 53 12.73 20.54 2.82
N GLU A 54 12.79 21.80 3.27
CA GLU A 54 12.48 22.15 4.65
C GLU A 54 10.97 21.97 4.88
N LEU A 55 10.58 21.17 5.87
CA LEU A 55 9.18 20.94 6.23
C LEU A 55 8.80 21.85 7.39
N ILE A 56 7.74 22.64 7.23
CA ILE A 56 7.20 23.55 8.23
C ILE A 56 5.75 23.18 8.52
N ASP A 57 5.48 22.65 9.72
CA ASP A 57 4.13 22.38 10.18
C ASP A 57 3.45 23.69 10.60
N VAL A 58 2.41 24.08 9.89
CA VAL A 58 1.56 25.23 10.16
C VAL A 58 0.16 24.85 10.66
N GLY A 59 -0.04 23.56 10.96
CA GLY A 59 -1.30 22.99 11.45
C GLY A 59 -1.65 23.51 12.86
N LYS A 60 -2.94 23.68 13.12
CA LYS A 60 -3.45 24.06 14.44
C LYS A 60 -3.38 22.85 15.38
N THR A 61 -2.65 22.97 16.48
CA THR A 61 -2.58 21.95 17.54
C THR A 61 -3.49 22.35 18.69
N PRO A 62 -4.46 21.52 19.12
CA PRO A 62 -5.25 21.80 20.30
C PRO A 62 -4.37 22.00 21.52
N GLY A 63 -4.55 23.15 22.24
CA GLY A 63 -3.79 23.45 23.45
C GLY A 63 -2.40 24.09 23.25
N ALA A 64 -1.94 24.26 22.01
CA ALA A 64 -0.72 25.00 21.71
C ALA A 64 -1.03 26.35 21.03
N PRO A 65 -0.12 27.36 21.10
CA PRO A 65 -0.27 28.60 20.33
C PRO A 65 -0.36 28.27 18.83
N SER A 66 -1.50 28.56 18.22
CA SER A 66 -1.69 28.28 16.78
C SER A 66 -1.09 29.39 15.93
N ILE A 67 -0.40 29.01 14.86
CA ILE A 67 0.06 29.96 13.84
C ILE A 67 -1.17 30.62 13.19
N SER A 68 -1.23 31.94 13.16
CA SER A 68 -2.32 32.68 12.53
C SER A 68 -2.22 32.62 11.01
N GLN A 69 -3.35 32.82 10.30
CA GLN A 69 -3.33 32.87 8.84
C GLN A 69 -2.41 33.96 8.31
N GLN A 70 -2.29 35.09 9.01
CA GLN A 70 -1.37 36.17 8.65
C GLN A 70 0.09 35.70 8.73
N GLN A 71 0.44 34.92 9.75
CA GLN A 71 1.81 34.38 9.89
C GLN A 71 2.11 33.32 8.80
N ILE A 72 1.14 32.47 8.42
CA ILE A 72 1.29 31.52 7.32
C ILE A 72 1.56 32.28 6.01
N ASN A 73 0.78 33.35 5.75
CA ASN A 73 0.94 34.18 4.56
C ASN A 73 2.33 34.86 4.56
N ALA A 74 2.78 35.37 5.71
CA ALA A 74 4.10 36.01 5.85
C ALA A 74 5.25 35.01 5.56
N LEU A 75 5.16 33.78 6.07
CA LEU A 75 6.15 32.73 5.81
C LEU A 75 6.27 32.39 4.32
N MET A 76 5.13 32.23 3.62
CA MET A 76 5.14 31.98 2.19
C MET A 76 5.83 33.11 1.40
N ILE A 77 5.53 34.36 1.74
CA ILE A 77 6.11 35.54 1.11
C ILE A 77 7.60 35.64 1.39
N GLU A 78 8.02 35.45 2.64
CA GLU A 78 9.42 35.52 3.10
C GLU A 78 10.28 34.50 2.32
N HIS A 79 9.88 33.23 2.33
CA HIS A 79 10.64 32.18 1.66
C HIS A 79 10.70 32.39 0.14
N SER A 80 9.59 32.83 -0.49
CA SER A 80 9.57 33.14 -1.92
C SER A 80 10.51 34.27 -2.29
N ARG A 81 10.52 35.36 -1.50
CA ARG A 81 11.48 36.49 -1.66
C ARG A 81 12.93 36.08 -1.43
N GLY A 82 13.15 35.09 -0.56
CA GLY A 82 14.43 34.45 -0.37
C GLY A 82 14.91 33.57 -1.52
N GLY A 83 14.21 33.57 -2.65
CA GLY A 83 14.56 32.79 -3.85
C GLY A 83 14.25 31.31 -3.76
N ARG A 84 13.44 30.87 -2.77
CA ARG A 84 13.07 29.48 -2.55
C ARG A 84 11.74 29.12 -3.24
N ARG A 85 11.65 27.91 -3.81
CA ARG A 85 10.41 27.34 -4.31
C ARG A 85 9.57 26.85 -3.14
N VAL A 86 8.43 27.50 -2.91
CA VAL A 86 7.55 27.22 -1.76
C VAL A 86 6.35 26.41 -2.22
N VAL A 87 6.05 25.34 -1.49
CA VAL A 87 4.79 24.59 -1.60
C VAL A 87 3.98 24.80 -0.33
N ARG A 88 2.76 25.30 -0.47
CA ARG A 88 1.73 25.31 0.56
C ARG A 88 0.86 24.09 0.35
N LEU A 89 1.05 23.03 1.14
CA LEU A 89 0.34 21.74 1.02
C LEU A 89 -0.86 21.72 1.98
N LYS A 90 -2.07 21.57 1.43
CA LYS A 90 -3.35 21.66 2.12
C LYS A 90 -4.16 20.38 1.98
N GLY A 91 -4.84 19.94 3.02
CA GLY A 91 -5.76 18.80 2.95
C GLY A 91 -6.92 19.04 1.98
N GLY A 92 -7.36 18.01 1.25
CA GLY A 92 -8.41 18.10 0.25
C GLY A 92 -8.05 18.98 -0.94
N ASP A 93 -8.94 19.91 -1.26
CA ASP A 93 -8.76 20.97 -2.27
C ASP A 93 -8.54 22.33 -1.58
N PRO A 94 -7.54 23.12 -1.97
CA PRO A 94 -7.22 24.39 -1.32
C PRO A 94 -8.37 25.42 -1.38
N PHE A 95 -9.22 25.36 -2.41
CA PHE A 95 -10.30 26.33 -2.66
C PHE A 95 -11.68 25.85 -2.19
N VAL A 96 -11.75 24.64 -1.56
CA VAL A 96 -12.98 24.13 -0.96
C VAL A 96 -12.82 24.15 0.55
N PHE A 97 -13.31 25.19 1.20
CA PHE A 97 -13.20 25.45 2.67
C PHE A 97 -11.77 25.40 3.24
N GLY A 98 -10.77 25.54 2.38
CA GLY A 98 -9.35 25.46 2.73
C GLY A 98 -8.66 26.81 2.92
N ARG A 99 -9.37 27.94 2.82
CA ARG A 99 -8.84 29.33 2.91
C ARG A 99 -7.76 29.64 1.84
N GLY A 100 -7.64 28.81 0.80
CA GLY A 100 -6.68 29.03 -0.29
C GLY A 100 -6.87 30.34 -1.04
N GLY A 101 -8.14 30.85 -1.11
CA GLY A 101 -8.43 32.15 -1.69
C GLY A 101 -7.81 33.31 -0.89
N GLU A 102 -7.79 33.24 0.43
CA GLU A 102 -7.13 34.24 1.30
C GLU A 102 -5.61 34.21 1.10
N GLU A 103 -5.01 33.01 1.03
CA GLU A 103 -3.59 32.81 0.78
C GLU A 103 -3.20 33.37 -0.61
N ALA A 104 -3.99 33.05 -1.64
CA ALA A 104 -3.80 33.57 -2.99
C ALA A 104 -3.89 35.11 -3.05
N SER A 105 -4.86 35.70 -2.37
CA SER A 105 -5.03 37.15 -2.32
C SER A 105 -3.84 37.84 -1.62
N ALA A 106 -3.32 37.24 -0.55
CA ALA A 106 -2.16 37.77 0.17
C ALA A 106 -0.88 37.72 -0.68
N LEU A 107 -0.66 36.63 -1.43
CA LEU A 107 0.47 36.49 -2.35
C LEU A 107 0.37 37.49 -3.49
N ALA A 108 -0.81 37.67 -4.08
CA ALA A 108 -1.06 38.64 -5.15
C ALA A 108 -0.79 40.08 -4.67
N ALA A 109 -1.29 40.44 -3.48
CA ALA A 109 -1.04 41.76 -2.86
C ALA A 109 0.46 42.03 -2.59
N ALA A 110 1.23 40.97 -2.32
CA ALA A 110 2.68 41.07 -2.11
C ALA A 110 3.50 41.02 -3.40
N GLY A 111 2.86 40.86 -4.59
CA GLY A 111 3.51 40.73 -5.89
C GLY A 111 4.26 39.39 -6.09
N ILE A 112 3.86 38.36 -5.34
CA ILE A 112 4.45 37.02 -5.44
C ILE A 112 3.74 36.20 -6.51
N PRO A 113 4.45 35.64 -7.51
CA PRO A 113 3.85 34.74 -8.48
C PRO A 113 3.38 33.44 -7.77
N MET A 114 2.16 32.99 -8.10
CA MET A 114 1.64 31.76 -7.53
C MET A 114 1.02 30.85 -8.58
N GLN A 115 0.99 29.55 -8.28
CA GLN A 115 0.28 28.54 -9.06
C GLN A 115 -0.60 27.70 -8.13
N LEU A 116 -1.88 27.62 -8.47
CA LEU A 116 -2.81 26.71 -7.81
C LEU A 116 -2.74 25.33 -8.47
N VAL A 117 -2.58 24.31 -7.64
CA VAL A 117 -2.71 22.89 -8.03
C VAL A 117 -3.90 22.31 -7.27
N PRO A 118 -5.06 22.11 -7.93
CA PRO A 118 -6.25 21.55 -7.28
C PRO A 118 -5.98 20.18 -6.68
N GLY A 119 -6.75 19.84 -5.66
CA GLY A 119 -6.76 18.51 -5.03
C GLY A 119 -8.13 17.86 -5.08
N LEU A 120 -8.21 16.56 -4.79
CA LEU A 120 -9.47 15.86 -4.65
C LEU A 120 -10.13 16.29 -3.32
N SER A 121 -11.22 17.03 -3.40
CA SER A 121 -11.91 17.54 -2.22
C SER A 121 -12.53 16.41 -1.40
N SER A 122 -12.34 16.44 -0.07
CA SER A 122 -12.96 15.51 0.87
C SER A 122 -14.49 15.54 0.81
N ALA A 123 -15.09 16.65 0.34
CA ALA A 123 -16.53 16.76 0.14
C ALA A 123 -17.10 15.69 -0.81
N LEU A 124 -16.35 15.34 -1.87
CA LEU A 124 -16.76 14.31 -2.83
C LEU A 124 -16.06 12.97 -2.54
N ALA A 125 -14.80 13.04 -2.16
CA ALA A 125 -13.98 11.87 -1.97
C ALA A 125 -14.41 11.03 -0.76
N ALA A 126 -14.89 11.63 0.33
CA ALA A 126 -15.36 10.88 1.50
C ALA A 126 -16.59 10.01 1.18
N ALA A 127 -17.52 10.52 0.38
CA ALA A 127 -18.65 9.72 -0.09
C ALA A 127 -18.19 8.53 -0.92
N ALA A 128 -17.27 8.76 -1.86
CA ALA A 128 -16.71 7.70 -2.70
C ALA A 128 -15.97 6.62 -1.89
N ALA A 129 -15.33 6.99 -0.77
CA ALA A 129 -14.62 6.06 0.11
C ALA A 129 -15.51 4.95 0.68
N VAL A 130 -16.82 5.20 0.77
CA VAL A 130 -17.81 4.27 1.31
C VAL A 130 -18.87 3.84 0.29
N GLY A 131 -18.55 4.01 -1.00
CA GLY A 131 -19.41 3.57 -2.11
C GLY A 131 -20.67 4.41 -2.30
N ILE A 132 -20.72 5.65 -1.80
CA ILE A 132 -21.81 6.59 -2.05
C ILE A 132 -21.49 7.41 -3.30
N ALA A 133 -22.30 7.27 -4.35
CA ALA A 133 -22.31 8.19 -5.46
C ALA A 133 -23.13 9.43 -5.05
N VAL A 134 -22.50 10.59 -4.91
CA VAL A 134 -23.19 11.84 -4.48
C VAL A 134 -24.24 12.33 -5.47
N THR A 135 -24.22 11.82 -6.71
CA THR A 135 -25.28 11.98 -7.72
C THR A 135 -25.69 10.62 -8.26
N ASP A 136 -27.00 10.37 -8.39
CA ASP A 136 -27.55 9.17 -9.00
C ASP A 136 -28.86 9.53 -9.71
N ARG A 137 -29.06 9.07 -10.95
CA ARG A 137 -30.25 9.37 -11.75
C ARG A 137 -31.58 8.99 -11.05
N ARG A 138 -31.53 8.05 -10.11
CA ARG A 138 -32.68 7.57 -9.34
C ARG A 138 -32.97 8.39 -8.09
N ALA A 139 -31.99 9.17 -7.60
CA ALA A 139 -32.06 9.75 -6.26
C ALA A 139 -31.66 11.23 -6.18
N ALA A 140 -30.66 11.68 -6.94
CA ALA A 140 -30.12 13.04 -6.78
C ALA A 140 -29.52 13.59 -8.07
N SER A 141 -30.08 14.73 -8.54
CA SER A 141 -29.55 15.51 -9.66
C SER A 141 -28.74 16.72 -9.21
N ALA A 142 -28.66 16.97 -7.91
CA ALA A 142 -27.93 18.09 -7.30
C ALA A 142 -27.10 17.61 -6.11
N VAL A 143 -25.98 18.29 -5.88
CA VAL A 143 -25.14 18.13 -4.69
C VAL A 143 -24.92 19.50 -4.08
N THR A 144 -25.29 19.66 -2.81
CA THR A 144 -25.04 20.86 -2.03
C THR A 144 -23.93 20.59 -1.01
N VAL A 145 -22.80 21.27 -1.14
CA VAL A 145 -21.68 21.15 -0.20
C VAL A 145 -21.70 22.32 0.74
N VAL A 146 -21.79 22.04 2.03
CA VAL A 146 -21.87 23.08 3.09
C VAL A 146 -20.86 22.82 4.18
N THR A 147 -20.44 23.90 4.87
CA THR A 147 -19.64 23.79 6.11
C THR A 147 -20.52 23.94 7.32
N GLY A 148 -20.35 23.11 8.36
CA GLY A 148 -21.01 23.28 9.64
C GLY A 148 -20.21 24.15 10.62
N SER A 149 -19.09 24.73 10.19
CA SER A 149 -18.30 25.67 10.97
C SER A 149 -18.70 27.09 10.59
N GLU A 150 -19.19 27.87 11.53
CA GLU A 150 -19.61 29.26 11.31
C GLU A 150 -18.45 30.25 11.13
N GLY A 151 -17.18 29.76 11.14
CA GLY A 151 -15.99 30.62 10.97
C GLY A 151 -15.80 31.66 12.09
N ASP A 152 -14.85 32.54 11.93
CA ASP A 152 -14.53 33.63 12.91
C ASP A 152 -15.40 34.89 12.69
N GLY A 153 -16.70 34.73 12.50
CA GLY A 153 -17.70 35.85 12.58
C GLY A 153 -17.94 36.62 11.28
N ASP A 154 -17.10 36.58 10.28
CA ASP A 154 -17.25 37.32 9.02
C ASP A 154 -17.83 36.48 7.85
N ALA A 155 -18.09 35.18 8.05
CA ALA A 155 -18.68 34.34 7.02
C ALA A 155 -20.19 34.61 6.89
N PRO A 156 -20.75 34.68 5.65
CA PRO A 156 -22.19 34.84 5.48
C PRO A 156 -22.93 33.64 6.09
N PRO A 157 -24.07 33.89 6.80
CA PRO A 157 -24.83 32.82 7.44
C PRO A 157 -25.37 31.83 6.39
N ILE A 158 -25.43 30.56 6.76
CA ILE A 158 -26.00 29.51 5.90
C ILE A 158 -27.54 29.57 6.00
N SER A 159 -28.22 29.69 4.86
CA SER A 159 -29.66 29.50 4.79
C SER A 159 -30.00 28.02 4.73
N TRP A 160 -30.29 27.41 5.86
CA TRP A 160 -30.63 25.99 5.93
C TRP A 160 -31.93 25.65 5.18
N ASP A 161 -32.90 26.61 5.13
CA ASP A 161 -34.12 26.50 4.33
C ASP A 161 -33.78 26.33 2.83
N ALA A 162 -32.85 27.15 2.32
CA ALA A 162 -32.40 27.04 0.95
C ALA A 162 -31.65 25.71 0.68
N VAL A 163 -30.80 25.29 1.62
CA VAL A 163 -30.08 24.02 1.52
C VAL A 163 -31.05 22.84 1.46
N ALA A 164 -32.07 22.81 2.32
CA ALA A 164 -33.08 21.76 2.31
C ALA A 164 -33.96 21.81 1.05
N ALA A 165 -34.29 23.01 0.55
CA ALA A 165 -35.16 23.22 -0.61
C ALA A 165 -34.51 22.84 -1.96
N VAL A 166 -33.16 22.88 -2.10
CA VAL A 166 -32.47 22.47 -3.31
C VAL A 166 -32.74 20.99 -3.64
N GLY A 167 -32.89 20.14 -2.61
CA GLY A 167 -33.03 18.70 -2.79
C GLY A 167 -31.74 18.03 -3.20
N GLY A 168 -31.82 16.72 -3.46
CA GLY A 168 -30.66 15.92 -3.85
C GLY A 168 -29.79 15.53 -2.65
N THR A 169 -28.48 15.56 -2.81
CA THR A 169 -27.52 15.17 -1.78
C THR A 169 -26.92 16.38 -1.08
N ILE A 170 -26.92 16.39 0.23
CA ILE A 170 -26.21 17.38 1.04
C ILE A 170 -24.93 16.73 1.57
N VAL A 171 -23.80 17.40 1.38
CA VAL A 171 -22.50 16.99 1.94
C VAL A 171 -22.07 18.05 2.95
N LEU A 172 -22.07 17.68 4.22
CA LEU A 172 -21.71 18.54 5.34
C LEU A 172 -20.26 18.27 5.75
N MET A 173 -19.44 19.31 5.66
CA MET A 173 -18.06 19.32 6.12
C MET A 173 -17.92 20.09 7.42
N MET A 174 -16.96 19.68 8.28
CA MET A 174 -16.64 20.36 9.56
C MET A 174 -17.84 20.60 10.48
N GLY A 175 -18.95 19.87 10.28
CA GLY A 175 -20.20 20.05 11.02
C GLY A 175 -20.44 19.03 12.14
N TRP A 176 -19.54 18.05 12.36
CA TRP A 176 -19.80 16.98 13.31
C TRP A 176 -19.96 17.48 14.75
N ARG A 177 -19.20 18.49 15.17
CA ARG A 177 -19.31 19.05 16.52
C ARG A 177 -20.68 19.65 16.79
N ASN A 178 -21.27 20.37 15.80
CA ASN A 178 -22.56 21.06 15.89
C ASN A 178 -23.66 20.27 15.17
N PHE A 179 -23.47 18.96 14.96
CA PHE A 179 -24.35 18.17 14.10
C PHE A 179 -25.80 18.14 14.59
N ASP A 180 -26.01 18.00 15.89
CA ASP A 180 -27.38 17.96 16.47
C ASP A 180 -28.14 19.24 16.17
N GLU A 181 -27.52 20.41 16.31
CA GLU A 181 -28.13 21.70 15.96
C GLU A 181 -28.42 21.80 14.45
N ILE A 182 -27.51 21.34 13.62
CA ILE A 182 -27.69 21.31 12.16
C ILE A 182 -28.88 20.41 11.78
N VAL A 183 -29.01 19.24 12.41
CA VAL A 183 -30.16 18.34 12.18
C VAL A 183 -31.48 19.04 12.55
N VAL A 184 -31.55 19.76 13.68
CA VAL A 184 -32.74 20.53 14.05
C VAL A 184 -33.06 21.55 12.95
N ARG A 185 -32.12 22.38 12.53
CA ARG A 185 -32.32 23.41 11.49
C ARG A 185 -32.78 22.79 10.14
N LEU A 186 -32.16 21.68 9.71
CA LEU A 186 -32.57 20.97 8.48
C LEU A 186 -34.00 20.39 8.60
N THR A 187 -34.36 19.89 9.78
CA THR A 187 -35.68 19.31 10.02
C THR A 187 -36.77 20.43 10.07
N GLU A 188 -36.48 21.54 10.71
CA GLU A 188 -37.34 22.72 10.70
C GLU A 188 -37.54 23.29 9.30
N ALA A 189 -36.48 23.19 8.44
CA ALA A 189 -36.52 23.54 7.03
C ALA A 189 -37.27 22.50 6.15
N GLY A 190 -37.85 21.46 6.75
CA GLY A 190 -38.68 20.45 6.06
C GLY A 190 -38.01 19.18 5.63
N LEU A 191 -36.73 18.97 5.97
CA LEU A 191 -36.06 17.70 5.69
C LEU A 191 -36.52 16.63 6.70
N SER A 192 -36.90 15.44 6.21
CA SER A 192 -37.38 14.38 7.11
C SER A 192 -36.24 13.86 8.01
N PRO A 193 -36.49 13.66 9.33
CA PRO A 193 -35.53 12.99 10.20
C PRO A 193 -35.25 11.55 9.81
N THR A 194 -36.10 10.95 8.96
CA THR A 194 -35.87 9.60 8.40
C THR A 194 -35.05 9.62 7.11
N THR A 195 -34.62 10.79 6.62
CA THR A 195 -33.75 10.90 5.45
C THR A 195 -32.49 10.07 5.68
N PRO A 196 -32.11 9.18 4.71
CA PRO A 196 -30.87 8.40 4.81
C PRO A 196 -29.65 9.31 4.94
N ALA A 197 -28.74 8.95 5.81
CA ALA A 197 -27.50 9.69 5.98
C ALA A 197 -26.33 8.76 6.32
N ALA A 198 -25.11 9.24 6.10
CA ALA A 198 -23.88 8.56 6.47
C ALA A 198 -22.87 9.53 7.09
N ALA A 199 -22.31 9.17 8.24
CA ALA A 199 -21.16 9.86 8.84
C ALA A 199 -19.89 9.08 8.51
N ILE A 200 -18.88 9.76 7.95
CA ILE A 200 -17.65 9.17 7.46
C ILE A 200 -16.49 9.87 8.16
N GLU A 201 -15.86 9.14 9.05
CA GLU A 201 -14.71 9.57 9.83
C GLU A 201 -13.43 9.21 9.09
N GLN A 202 -12.48 10.14 9.05
CA GLN A 202 -11.12 9.95 8.52
C GLN A 202 -11.07 9.20 7.17
N ALA A 203 -11.94 9.60 6.25
CA ALA A 203 -12.06 8.99 4.93
C ALA A 203 -10.71 8.89 4.21
N TRP A 204 -10.47 7.75 3.54
CA TRP A 204 -9.24 7.44 2.82
C TRP A 204 -7.99 7.33 3.71
N THR A 205 -8.16 7.08 5.01
CA THR A 205 -7.06 6.78 5.94
C THR A 205 -7.17 5.36 6.50
N GLY A 206 -6.14 4.89 7.16
CA GLY A 206 -6.17 3.61 7.89
C GLY A 206 -7.21 3.57 9.02
N SER A 207 -7.65 4.73 9.52
CA SER A 207 -8.64 4.85 10.59
C SER A 207 -10.05 5.18 10.08
N GLN A 208 -10.32 4.96 8.79
CA GLN A 208 -11.65 5.23 8.22
C GLN A 208 -12.74 4.42 8.93
N ARG A 209 -13.80 5.11 9.36
CA ARG A 209 -15.02 4.50 9.88
C ARG A 209 -16.24 5.16 9.25
N ALA A 210 -17.29 4.40 8.98
CA ALA A 210 -18.54 4.94 8.47
C ALA A 210 -19.75 4.35 9.21
N VAL A 211 -20.75 5.19 9.45
CA VAL A 211 -22.03 4.79 10.05
C VAL A 211 -23.14 5.29 9.16
N PHE A 212 -24.07 4.41 8.81
CA PHE A 212 -25.26 4.69 8.00
C PHE A 212 -26.49 4.60 8.89
N ALA A 213 -27.29 5.65 8.92
CA ALA A 213 -28.52 5.71 9.72
C ALA A 213 -29.48 6.78 9.17
N PRO A 214 -30.76 6.78 9.60
CA PRO A 214 -31.63 7.95 9.43
C PRO A 214 -31.01 9.20 10.06
N LEU A 215 -31.19 10.35 9.42
CA LEU A 215 -30.60 11.64 9.83
C LEU A 215 -30.78 11.93 11.33
N GLY A 216 -32.00 11.73 11.86
CA GLY A 216 -32.29 11.97 13.26
C GLY A 216 -31.68 10.98 14.26
N GLU A 217 -31.18 9.82 13.77
CA GLU A 217 -30.59 8.78 14.61
C GLU A 217 -29.06 8.70 14.43
N LEU A 218 -28.53 9.36 13.40
CA LEU A 218 -27.13 9.17 12.95
C LEU A 218 -26.13 9.47 14.08
N ARG A 219 -26.33 10.55 14.84
CA ARG A 219 -25.45 10.91 15.97
C ARG A 219 -25.43 9.83 17.04
N GLY A 220 -26.59 9.32 17.42
CA GLY A 220 -26.71 8.28 18.44
C GLY A 220 -26.10 6.96 18.03
N GLN A 221 -26.27 6.57 16.76
CA GLN A 221 -25.69 5.31 16.22
C GLN A 221 -24.19 5.43 15.95
N ALA A 222 -23.72 6.61 15.55
CA ALA A 222 -22.30 6.85 15.30
C ALA A 222 -21.47 6.91 16.58
N GLY A 223 -22.06 7.32 17.70
CA GLY A 223 -21.34 7.55 18.94
C GLY A 223 -20.29 8.65 18.80
N GLU A 224 -19.16 8.49 19.48
CA GLU A 224 -18.03 9.40 19.34
C GLU A 224 -17.30 9.16 18.01
N MET A 225 -17.03 10.25 17.30
CA MET A 225 -16.20 10.30 16.10
C MET A 225 -15.20 11.44 16.21
N SER A 226 -13.96 11.14 15.81
CA SER A 226 -12.87 12.12 15.81
C SER A 226 -12.76 12.82 14.46
N PRO A 227 -12.70 14.15 14.39
CA PRO A 227 -12.46 14.87 13.13
C PRO A 227 -11.16 14.42 12.43
N PRO A 228 -11.16 14.42 11.07
CA PRO A 228 -12.18 14.95 10.17
C PRO A 228 -13.36 14.00 9.95
N VAL A 229 -14.59 14.52 10.03
CA VAL A 229 -15.83 13.81 9.72
C VAL A 229 -16.56 14.53 8.61
N THR A 230 -16.96 13.81 7.58
CA THR A 230 -17.85 14.27 6.50
C THR A 230 -19.19 13.56 6.64
N VAL A 231 -20.30 14.31 6.57
CA VAL A 231 -21.64 13.71 6.61
C VAL A 231 -22.29 13.87 5.24
N VAL A 232 -22.85 12.77 4.72
CA VAL A 232 -23.63 12.73 3.48
C VAL A 232 -25.08 12.47 3.83
N ILE A 233 -25.99 13.34 3.37
CA ILE A 233 -27.42 13.30 3.69
C ILE A 233 -28.22 13.26 2.38
N GLY A 234 -29.12 12.31 2.24
CA GLY A 234 -29.99 12.15 1.09
C GLY A 234 -30.14 10.69 0.65
N GLU A 235 -31.05 10.44 -0.30
CA GLU A 235 -31.36 9.10 -0.82
C GLU A 235 -30.14 8.37 -1.41
N THR A 236 -29.11 9.10 -1.83
CA THR A 236 -27.87 8.51 -2.33
C THR A 236 -27.13 7.72 -1.25
N ALA A 237 -27.25 8.08 0.03
CA ALA A 237 -26.66 7.31 1.13
C ALA A 237 -27.30 5.92 1.27
N ARG A 238 -28.61 5.77 0.93
CA ARG A 238 -29.29 4.46 0.89
C ARG A 238 -28.85 3.59 -0.27
N LEU A 239 -28.36 4.19 -1.36
CA LEU A 239 -27.88 3.50 -2.56
C LEU A 239 -26.38 3.18 -2.50
N ALA A 240 -25.76 3.36 -1.35
CA ALA A 240 -24.35 3.01 -1.17
C ALA A 240 -24.10 1.56 -1.57
N THR A 241 -22.94 1.34 -2.21
CA THR A 241 -22.43 0.01 -2.58
C THR A 241 -21.08 -0.19 -1.90
N PRO A 242 -21.06 -0.53 -0.59
CA PRO A 242 -19.81 -0.65 0.17
C PRO A 242 -18.83 -1.67 -0.41
N GLU A 243 -19.36 -2.70 -1.11
CA GLU A 243 -18.54 -3.73 -1.76
C GLU A 243 -17.67 -3.17 -2.89
N VAL A 244 -17.99 -1.98 -3.41
CA VAL A 244 -17.16 -1.28 -4.41
C VAL A 244 -15.98 -0.57 -3.74
N SER A 245 -16.05 -0.35 -2.44
CA SER A 245 -14.96 0.24 -1.68
C SER A 245 -13.83 -0.80 -1.48
N TRP A 246 -12.80 -0.73 -2.29
CA TRP A 246 -11.58 -1.55 -2.22
C TRP A 246 -10.67 -1.13 -1.05
N THR A 247 -11.24 -0.66 0.04
CA THR A 247 -10.47 -0.21 1.20
C THR A 247 -10.62 -1.20 2.35
N ILE A 248 -9.51 -1.54 2.96
CA ILE A 248 -9.41 -2.29 4.22
C ILE A 248 -8.75 -1.37 5.26
N PRO A 249 -9.44 -0.26 5.62
CA PRO A 249 -8.85 0.79 6.45
C PRO A 249 -8.54 0.28 7.85
N GLY A 250 -7.45 0.77 8.42
CA GLY A 250 -7.03 0.40 9.77
C GLY A 250 -6.48 -1.02 9.91
N ARG A 251 -6.35 -1.79 8.80
CA ARG A 251 -5.80 -3.14 8.86
C ARG A 251 -4.29 -3.12 8.76
N ARG A 252 -3.65 -3.80 9.68
CA ARG A 252 -2.20 -3.90 9.80
C ARG A 252 -1.71 -5.21 9.19
N ILE A 253 -0.94 -5.09 8.10
CA ILE A 253 -0.50 -6.22 7.28
C ILE A 253 1.01 -6.34 7.33
N LEU A 254 1.52 -7.50 7.75
CA LEU A 254 2.95 -7.78 7.70
C LEU A 254 3.34 -8.40 6.35
N VAL A 255 4.32 -7.79 5.69
CA VAL A 255 4.95 -8.32 4.47
C VAL A 255 6.33 -8.86 4.81
N THR A 256 6.56 -10.15 4.50
CA THR A 256 7.74 -10.92 4.96
C THR A 256 8.78 -11.21 3.86
N ARG A 257 8.56 -10.72 2.65
CA ARG A 257 9.43 -10.98 1.49
C ARG A 257 10.84 -10.39 1.65
N PRO A 258 11.85 -10.89 0.88
CA PRO A 258 13.12 -10.20 0.76
C PRO A 258 12.93 -8.73 0.36
N ARG A 259 13.72 -7.82 0.94
CA ARG A 259 13.57 -6.36 0.76
C ARG A 259 13.45 -5.94 -0.71
N ALA A 260 14.29 -6.48 -1.59
CA ALA A 260 14.25 -6.17 -3.02
C ALA A 260 12.96 -6.64 -3.74
N GLN A 261 12.20 -7.55 -3.16
CA GLN A 261 10.99 -8.13 -3.73
C GLN A 261 9.70 -7.62 -3.07
N MET A 262 9.80 -6.77 -2.06
CA MET A 262 8.65 -6.23 -1.32
C MET A 262 7.79 -5.24 -2.12
N PRO A 263 8.35 -4.28 -2.87
CA PRO A 263 7.60 -3.15 -3.40
C PRO A 263 6.32 -3.54 -4.15
N PRO A 264 6.31 -4.53 -5.07
CA PRO A 264 5.08 -4.85 -5.81
C PRO A 264 3.91 -5.34 -4.94
N LEU A 265 4.19 -6.01 -3.81
CA LEU A 265 3.16 -6.45 -2.87
C LEU A 265 2.73 -5.31 -1.96
N VAL A 266 3.70 -4.57 -1.43
CA VAL A 266 3.48 -3.41 -0.55
C VAL A 266 2.61 -2.36 -1.24
N GLU A 267 2.92 -2.00 -2.48
CA GLU A 267 2.14 -1.05 -3.28
C GLU A 267 0.70 -1.52 -3.46
N ARG A 268 0.49 -2.81 -3.76
CA ARG A 268 -0.87 -3.37 -3.91
C ARG A 268 -1.65 -3.37 -2.61
N LEU A 269 -1.02 -3.72 -1.48
CA LEU A 269 -1.68 -3.73 -0.17
C LEU A 269 -1.97 -2.30 0.31
N ARG A 270 -1.04 -1.37 0.11
CA ARG A 270 -1.30 0.07 0.34
C ARG A 270 -2.40 0.60 -0.56
N ALA A 271 -2.58 0.00 -1.77
CA ALA A 271 -3.70 0.31 -2.64
C ALA A 271 -5.06 0.00 -2.03
N PHE A 272 -5.13 -0.92 -1.07
CA PHE A 272 -6.32 -1.19 -0.27
C PHE A 272 -6.45 -0.32 0.98
N ASN A 273 -5.60 0.70 1.12
CA ASN A 273 -5.54 1.58 2.29
C ASN A 273 -5.16 0.87 3.60
N ALA A 274 -4.39 -0.22 3.50
CA ALA A 274 -3.86 -0.93 4.65
C ALA A 274 -2.58 -0.27 5.17
N GLU A 275 -2.35 -0.35 6.47
CA GLU A 275 -1.04 -0.10 7.08
C GLU A 275 -0.15 -1.31 6.80
N VAL A 276 0.94 -1.10 6.07
CA VAL A 276 1.85 -2.18 5.69
C VAL A 276 3.16 -2.07 6.45
N ILE A 277 3.42 -3.09 7.26
CA ILE A 277 4.65 -3.26 8.01
C ILE A 277 5.59 -4.15 7.18
N GLU A 278 6.81 -3.70 6.98
CA GLU A 278 7.80 -4.38 6.14
C GLU A 278 8.85 -5.05 7.02
N LEU A 279 8.79 -6.39 7.15
CA LEU A 279 9.78 -7.17 7.86
C LEU A 279 10.35 -8.26 6.95
N PRO A 280 11.50 -8.06 6.31
CA PRO A 280 12.15 -9.14 5.56
C PRO A 280 12.53 -10.27 6.50
N THR A 281 11.92 -11.45 6.31
CA THR A 281 12.20 -12.64 7.12
C THR A 281 13.28 -13.52 6.52
N ILE A 282 13.63 -13.25 5.26
CA ILE A 282 14.72 -13.89 4.53
C ILE A 282 15.53 -12.86 3.74
N GLU A 283 16.81 -13.09 3.66
CA GLU A 283 17.76 -12.37 2.81
C GLU A 283 18.45 -13.37 1.88
N ILE A 284 18.53 -13.01 0.60
CA ILE A 284 19.21 -13.79 -0.40
C ILE A 284 20.67 -13.31 -0.46
N LYS A 285 21.60 -14.18 -0.07
CA LYS A 285 23.03 -13.87 -0.08
C LYS A 285 23.74 -14.56 -1.22
N PRO A 286 24.65 -13.87 -1.91
CA PRO A 286 25.52 -14.51 -2.87
C PRO A 286 26.41 -15.56 -2.16
N VAL A 287 26.74 -16.61 -2.89
CA VAL A 287 27.74 -17.61 -2.48
C VAL A 287 29.06 -17.37 -3.23
N ASP A 288 30.08 -18.15 -2.93
CA ASP A 288 31.35 -18.11 -3.69
C ASP A 288 31.08 -18.26 -5.20
N PRO A 289 31.47 -17.29 -6.03
CA PRO A 289 31.24 -17.34 -7.47
C PRO A 289 32.09 -18.39 -8.20
N ALA A 290 33.23 -18.82 -7.65
CA ALA A 290 34.14 -19.70 -8.37
C ALA A 290 33.56 -21.07 -8.79
N PRO A 291 32.77 -21.78 -7.93
CA PRO A 291 32.09 -23.01 -8.37
C PRO A 291 31.04 -22.74 -9.45
N ILE A 292 30.35 -21.58 -9.36
CA ILE A 292 29.31 -21.19 -10.33
C ILE A 292 29.97 -20.92 -11.70
N ASP A 293 31.03 -20.14 -11.73
CA ASP A 293 31.77 -19.84 -12.97
C ASP A 293 32.34 -21.07 -13.61
N ALA A 294 32.86 -22.04 -12.81
CA ALA A 294 33.31 -23.32 -13.30
C ALA A 294 32.16 -24.16 -13.92
N ALA A 295 30.98 -24.18 -13.29
CA ALA A 295 29.82 -24.88 -13.83
C ALA A 295 29.29 -24.22 -15.11
N VAL A 296 29.28 -22.87 -15.17
CA VAL A 296 28.94 -22.11 -16.37
C VAL A 296 29.89 -22.42 -17.52
N GLY A 297 31.19 -22.54 -17.25
CA GLY A 297 32.18 -22.97 -18.26
C GLY A 297 31.91 -24.40 -18.80
N ARG A 298 31.53 -25.34 -17.92
CA ARG A 298 31.13 -26.70 -18.34
C ARG A 298 29.80 -26.68 -19.12
N LEU A 299 28.85 -25.83 -18.74
CA LEU A 299 27.62 -25.68 -19.48
C LEU A 299 27.88 -25.16 -20.91
N ALA A 300 28.75 -24.17 -21.05
CA ALA A 300 29.15 -23.64 -22.35
C ALA A 300 29.88 -24.69 -23.21
N ALA A 301 30.59 -25.61 -22.57
CA ALA A 301 31.24 -26.74 -23.24
C ALA A 301 30.29 -27.92 -23.59
N GLY A 302 28.99 -27.80 -23.27
CA GLY A 302 27.99 -28.84 -23.52
C GLY A 302 28.12 -30.08 -22.62
N SER A 303 28.67 -29.91 -21.40
CA SER A 303 28.96 -31.02 -20.48
C SER A 303 27.76 -31.51 -19.69
N TYR A 304 26.57 -30.87 -19.82
CA TYR A 304 25.36 -31.29 -19.15
C TYR A 304 24.27 -31.64 -20.15
N ASP A 305 23.58 -32.75 -19.89
CA ASP A 305 22.42 -33.19 -20.65
C ASP A 305 21.14 -32.51 -20.16
N ILE A 306 21.09 -32.17 -18.85
CA ILE A 306 19.93 -31.57 -18.19
C ILE A 306 20.39 -30.49 -17.25
N VAL A 307 19.68 -29.34 -17.28
CA VAL A 307 19.83 -28.24 -16.30
C VAL A 307 18.52 -28.06 -15.58
N CYS A 308 18.52 -28.26 -14.26
CA CYS A 308 17.35 -28.10 -13.40
C CYS A 308 17.43 -26.80 -12.61
N LEU A 309 16.45 -25.92 -12.76
CA LEU A 309 16.31 -24.68 -12.01
C LEU A 309 15.10 -24.73 -11.09
N THR A 310 15.31 -24.50 -9.80
CA THR A 310 14.27 -24.69 -8.77
C THR A 310 13.72 -23.40 -8.20
N SER A 311 14.10 -22.23 -8.75
CA SER A 311 13.60 -20.94 -8.30
C SER A 311 13.93 -19.81 -9.25
N VAL A 312 13.15 -18.73 -9.22
CA VAL A 312 13.42 -17.47 -9.92
C VAL A 312 14.79 -16.88 -9.52
N ASN A 313 15.12 -16.93 -8.22
CA ASN A 313 16.41 -16.47 -7.71
C ASN A 313 17.59 -17.27 -8.29
N GLY A 314 17.39 -18.57 -8.50
CA GLY A 314 18.38 -19.43 -9.16
C GLY A 314 18.57 -19.04 -10.62
N VAL A 315 17.49 -18.76 -11.36
CA VAL A 315 17.58 -18.25 -12.74
C VAL A 315 18.35 -16.94 -12.77
N GLN A 316 18.03 -16.02 -11.87
CA GLN A 316 18.71 -14.72 -11.78
C GLN A 316 20.23 -14.89 -11.50
N ALA A 317 20.58 -15.67 -10.48
CA ALA A 317 21.99 -15.86 -10.10
C ALA A 317 22.80 -16.56 -11.20
N LEU A 318 22.22 -17.57 -11.88
CA LEU A 318 22.86 -18.23 -13.01
C LEU A 318 23.01 -17.27 -14.20
N TRP A 319 22.00 -16.44 -14.47
CA TRP A 319 22.06 -15.44 -15.53
C TRP A 319 23.14 -14.38 -15.28
N GLU A 320 23.29 -13.91 -14.05
CA GLU A 320 24.36 -13.00 -13.66
C GLU A 320 25.76 -13.64 -13.84
N ALA A 321 25.88 -14.94 -13.52
CA ALA A 321 27.10 -15.67 -13.76
C ALA A 321 27.42 -15.82 -15.25
N LEU A 322 26.44 -16.13 -16.10
CA LEU A 322 26.60 -16.16 -17.55
C LEU A 322 27.12 -14.81 -18.07
N ARG A 323 26.46 -13.72 -17.68
CA ARG A 323 26.86 -12.37 -18.11
C ARG A 323 28.29 -12.00 -17.64
N ARG A 324 28.64 -12.36 -16.40
CA ARG A 324 29.99 -12.13 -15.86
C ARG A 324 31.09 -12.87 -16.67
N ASN A 325 30.70 -14.00 -17.25
CA ASN A 325 31.59 -14.81 -18.09
C ASN A 325 31.41 -14.52 -19.60
N GLU A 326 30.74 -13.42 -19.96
CA GLU A 326 30.46 -13.00 -21.36
C GLU A 326 29.66 -14.04 -22.17
N LEU A 327 28.84 -14.83 -21.52
CA LEU A 327 28.00 -15.88 -22.10
C LEU A 327 26.51 -15.44 -22.10
N ASP A 328 25.70 -16.12 -22.91
CA ASP A 328 24.25 -15.87 -23.04
C ASP A 328 23.44 -17.18 -23.11
N ALA A 329 22.15 -17.09 -23.46
CA ALA A 329 21.21 -18.20 -23.50
C ALA A 329 21.64 -19.35 -24.43
N ARG A 330 22.55 -19.12 -25.39
CA ARG A 330 23.03 -20.16 -26.34
C ARG A 330 23.75 -21.30 -25.66
N VAL A 331 24.28 -21.12 -24.46
CA VAL A 331 24.94 -22.20 -23.68
C VAL A 331 23.98 -23.33 -23.32
N PHE A 332 22.68 -23.11 -23.32
CA PHE A 332 21.67 -24.14 -23.06
C PHE A 332 21.34 -25.00 -24.29
N SER A 333 21.85 -24.67 -25.47
CA SER A 333 21.47 -25.34 -26.71
C SER A 333 21.75 -26.87 -26.76
N ALA A 334 22.70 -27.35 -25.95
CA ALA A 334 23.03 -28.77 -25.83
C ALA A 334 22.30 -29.46 -24.64
N ALA A 335 21.63 -28.72 -23.78
CA ALA A 335 21.04 -29.25 -22.56
C ALA A 335 19.50 -29.09 -22.56
N GLN A 336 18.80 -30.05 -21.98
CA GLN A 336 17.37 -29.89 -21.66
C GLN A 336 17.22 -29.04 -20.40
N VAL A 337 16.37 -28.03 -20.46
CA VAL A 337 16.12 -27.13 -19.34
C VAL A 337 14.84 -27.54 -18.62
N ALA A 338 14.92 -27.79 -17.32
CA ALA A 338 13.81 -28.15 -16.48
C ALA A 338 13.58 -27.07 -15.40
N ALA A 339 12.37 -26.54 -15.33
CA ALA A 339 11.95 -25.57 -14.33
C ALA A 339 10.98 -26.22 -13.34
N ILE A 340 11.11 -25.90 -12.05
CA ILE A 340 10.24 -26.48 -11.01
C ILE A 340 8.79 -26.02 -11.09
N GLY A 341 8.51 -24.85 -11.68
CA GLY A 341 7.17 -24.29 -11.77
C GLY A 341 7.09 -23.09 -12.71
N SER A 342 5.87 -22.58 -12.88
CA SER A 342 5.52 -21.53 -13.85
C SER A 342 6.31 -20.23 -13.70
N GLU A 343 6.54 -19.76 -12.47
CA GLU A 343 7.32 -18.52 -12.25
C GLU A 343 8.80 -18.69 -12.64
N THR A 344 9.38 -19.87 -12.38
CA THR A 344 10.74 -20.17 -12.81
C THR A 344 10.82 -20.32 -14.33
N ALA A 345 9.80 -20.93 -14.95
CA ALA A 345 9.68 -21.04 -16.40
C ALA A 345 9.59 -19.65 -17.05
N ARG A 346 8.72 -18.78 -16.54
CA ARG A 346 8.57 -17.40 -17.02
C ARG A 346 9.88 -16.62 -16.90
N ALA A 347 10.60 -16.75 -15.79
CA ALA A 347 11.88 -16.09 -15.60
C ALA A 347 12.95 -16.55 -16.61
N LEU A 348 12.89 -17.79 -17.08
CA LEU A 348 13.72 -18.33 -18.18
C LEU A 348 13.27 -17.76 -19.54
N GLU A 349 11.97 -17.77 -19.82
CA GLU A 349 11.38 -17.25 -21.06
C GLU A 349 11.69 -15.77 -21.29
N GLU A 350 11.64 -14.94 -20.23
CA GLU A 350 12.06 -13.54 -20.26
C GLU A 350 13.52 -13.35 -20.68
N ARG A 351 14.32 -14.42 -20.62
CA ARG A 351 15.74 -14.46 -21.04
C ARG A 351 15.95 -15.23 -22.34
N GLY A 352 14.86 -15.56 -23.04
CA GLY A 352 14.88 -16.27 -24.30
C GLY A 352 15.13 -17.79 -24.18
N ILE A 353 14.89 -18.39 -22.99
CA ILE A 353 15.04 -19.81 -22.74
C ILE A 353 13.66 -20.42 -22.46
N THR A 354 13.13 -21.21 -23.39
CA THR A 354 11.89 -21.97 -23.15
C THR A 354 12.25 -23.28 -22.45
N PRO A 355 11.72 -23.55 -21.24
CA PRO A 355 11.99 -24.82 -20.56
C PRO A 355 11.38 -26.01 -21.31
N ASP A 356 12.13 -27.10 -21.41
CA ASP A 356 11.66 -28.35 -22.01
C ASP A 356 10.75 -29.16 -21.09
N LEU A 357 10.80 -28.86 -19.79
CA LEU A 357 10.02 -29.56 -18.77
C LEU A 357 9.62 -28.63 -17.63
N VAL A 358 8.30 -28.56 -17.39
CA VAL A 358 7.68 -27.92 -16.22
C VAL A 358 6.61 -28.88 -15.70
N PRO A 359 6.70 -29.39 -14.47
CA PRO A 359 5.71 -30.33 -13.94
C PRO A 359 4.37 -29.63 -13.68
N GLU A 360 3.26 -30.36 -13.75
CA GLU A 360 1.93 -29.85 -13.43
C GLU A 360 1.79 -29.39 -11.96
N THR A 361 2.46 -30.11 -11.07
CA THR A 361 2.57 -29.74 -9.64
C THR A 361 3.94 -29.20 -9.35
N PHE A 362 4.05 -27.97 -8.89
CA PHE A 362 5.28 -27.20 -8.72
C PHE A 362 6.07 -27.62 -7.47
N THR A 363 6.49 -28.88 -7.42
CA THR A 363 7.23 -29.47 -6.30
C THR A 363 8.50 -30.20 -6.79
N SER A 364 9.50 -30.28 -5.92
CA SER A 364 10.72 -31.09 -6.18
C SER A 364 10.37 -32.56 -6.43
N GLN A 365 9.31 -33.08 -5.80
CA GLN A 365 8.83 -34.43 -5.99
C GLN A 365 8.27 -34.65 -7.40
N ALA A 366 7.42 -33.75 -7.88
CA ALA A 366 6.82 -33.83 -9.20
C ALA A 366 7.90 -33.68 -10.29
N LEU A 367 8.82 -32.73 -10.14
CA LEU A 367 9.95 -32.56 -11.06
C LEU A 367 10.84 -33.80 -11.12
N ALA A 368 11.14 -34.42 -9.96
CA ALA A 368 11.87 -35.67 -9.91
C ALA A 368 11.11 -36.80 -10.61
N ASN A 369 9.79 -36.94 -10.39
CA ASN A 369 8.97 -37.95 -11.05
C ASN A 369 9.02 -37.84 -12.58
N GLU A 370 8.86 -36.60 -13.10
CA GLU A 370 8.89 -36.38 -14.55
C GLU A 370 10.28 -36.69 -15.15
N LEU A 371 11.36 -36.26 -14.51
CA LEU A 371 12.72 -36.52 -14.98
C LEU A 371 13.05 -38.01 -14.92
N THR A 372 12.66 -38.71 -13.85
CA THR A 372 12.97 -40.14 -13.67
C THR A 372 12.13 -41.10 -14.54
N ARG A 373 11.15 -40.61 -15.29
CA ARG A 373 10.45 -41.38 -16.36
C ARG A 373 11.40 -41.69 -17.56
N ARG A 374 12.52 -40.95 -17.63
CA ARG A 374 13.54 -41.11 -18.69
C ARG A 374 14.71 -41.93 -18.16
N ASP A 375 15.48 -42.53 -19.05
CA ASP A 375 16.72 -43.17 -18.64
C ASP A 375 17.77 -42.09 -18.30
N LEU A 376 18.16 -42.05 -17.04
CA LEU A 376 19.09 -41.07 -16.50
C LEU A 376 20.48 -41.66 -16.22
N ARG A 377 20.71 -42.93 -16.50
CA ARG A 377 21.97 -43.61 -16.17
C ARG A 377 23.15 -42.98 -16.89
N GLY A 378 24.14 -42.51 -16.10
CA GLY A 378 25.32 -41.83 -16.58
C GLY A 378 25.09 -40.46 -17.22
N ARG A 379 23.85 -39.89 -17.12
CA ARG A 379 23.58 -38.57 -17.69
C ARG A 379 24.04 -37.47 -16.73
N PRO A 380 24.84 -36.52 -17.19
CA PRO A 380 25.29 -35.39 -16.41
C PRO A 380 24.11 -34.37 -16.24
N VAL A 381 23.77 -34.08 -14.98
CA VAL A 381 22.70 -33.18 -14.60
C VAL A 381 23.24 -32.06 -13.73
N LEU A 382 23.07 -30.83 -14.16
CA LEU A 382 23.28 -29.65 -13.33
C LEU A 382 21.99 -29.32 -12.55
N LEU A 383 22.03 -29.47 -11.23
CA LEU A 383 20.94 -29.01 -10.34
C LEU A 383 21.33 -27.68 -9.70
N ALA A 384 20.78 -26.59 -10.21
CA ALA A 384 21.12 -25.24 -9.82
C ALA A 384 20.05 -24.70 -8.85
N ARG A 385 20.41 -24.49 -7.56
CA ARG A 385 19.45 -24.20 -6.49
C ARG A 385 20.04 -23.40 -5.32
N ALA A 386 19.21 -23.11 -4.30
CA ALA A 386 19.68 -22.54 -3.03
C ALA A 386 20.60 -23.51 -2.28
N ALA A 387 21.60 -23.01 -1.55
CA ALA A 387 22.55 -23.82 -0.77
C ALA A 387 21.84 -24.74 0.25
N ARG A 388 20.76 -24.26 0.86
CA ARG A 388 19.94 -25.02 1.85
C ARG A 388 18.63 -25.52 1.25
N GLY A 389 18.63 -25.86 -0.05
CA GLY A 389 17.43 -26.39 -0.72
C GLY A 389 17.10 -27.82 -0.30
N ASN A 390 15.87 -28.28 -0.61
CA ASN A 390 15.43 -29.64 -0.31
C ASN A 390 16.29 -30.67 -1.05
N PRO A 391 16.96 -31.64 -0.39
CA PRO A 391 17.85 -32.60 -1.04
C PRO A 391 17.11 -33.63 -1.89
N LEU A 392 15.80 -33.77 -1.75
CA LEU A 392 14.97 -34.80 -2.38
C LEU A 392 15.21 -34.94 -3.89
N LEU A 393 15.30 -33.84 -4.62
CA LEU A 393 15.48 -33.87 -6.07
C LEU A 393 16.85 -34.46 -6.43
N ALA A 394 17.92 -34.00 -5.79
CA ALA A 394 19.28 -34.53 -6.01
C ALA A 394 19.37 -36.02 -5.68
N GLU A 395 18.81 -36.43 -4.55
CA GLU A 395 18.81 -37.84 -4.11
C GLU A 395 18.10 -38.76 -5.11
N ARG A 396 16.91 -38.32 -5.59
CA ARG A 396 16.15 -39.11 -6.54
C ARG A 396 16.79 -39.22 -7.90
N LEU A 397 17.39 -38.16 -8.41
CA LEU A 397 18.11 -38.17 -9.67
C LEU A 397 19.33 -39.09 -9.58
N ARG A 398 20.11 -39.00 -8.49
CA ARG A 398 21.24 -39.90 -8.23
C ARG A 398 20.81 -41.38 -8.15
N LYS A 399 19.67 -41.62 -7.43
CA LYS A 399 19.12 -42.99 -7.33
C LYS A 399 18.66 -43.54 -8.69
N ALA A 400 18.24 -42.68 -9.60
CA ALA A 400 17.91 -43.05 -10.99
C ALA A 400 19.15 -43.20 -11.90
N GLY A 401 20.37 -43.03 -11.35
CA GLY A 401 21.63 -43.24 -12.06
C GLY A 401 22.23 -41.98 -12.70
N ALA A 402 21.66 -40.79 -12.46
CA ALA A 402 22.20 -39.52 -12.97
C ALA A 402 23.49 -39.12 -12.26
N GLU A 403 24.42 -38.50 -13.01
CA GLU A 403 25.61 -37.82 -12.47
C GLU A 403 25.21 -36.38 -12.09
N VAL A 404 24.81 -36.19 -10.84
CA VAL A 404 24.23 -34.91 -10.40
C VAL A 404 25.29 -34.00 -9.79
N GLU A 405 25.58 -32.89 -10.47
CA GLU A 405 26.25 -31.74 -9.89
C GLU A 405 25.21 -30.84 -9.20
N ASP A 406 25.29 -30.81 -7.86
CA ASP A 406 24.37 -30.04 -7.01
C ASP A 406 25.00 -28.68 -6.69
N LEU A 407 24.64 -27.66 -7.46
CA LEU A 407 25.26 -26.35 -7.45
C LEU A 407 24.46 -25.36 -6.61
N ALA A 408 25.06 -24.85 -5.56
CA ALA A 408 24.52 -23.72 -4.80
C ALA A 408 24.74 -22.42 -5.57
N LEU A 409 23.67 -21.74 -5.93
CA LEU A 409 23.71 -20.43 -6.61
C LEU A 409 23.60 -19.24 -5.65
N TYR A 410 22.95 -19.44 -4.52
CA TYR A 410 22.71 -18.43 -3.48
C TYR A 410 22.41 -19.12 -2.14
N ASP A 411 22.57 -18.41 -1.05
CA ASP A 411 22.08 -18.84 0.26
C ASP A 411 20.87 -18.01 0.72
N VAL A 412 20.05 -18.62 1.57
CA VAL A 412 18.90 -17.95 2.19
C VAL A 412 19.16 -17.90 3.68
N VAL A 413 19.28 -16.69 4.20
CA VAL A 413 19.51 -16.45 5.64
C VAL A 413 18.36 -15.66 6.24
N THR A 414 18.15 -15.80 7.55
CA THR A 414 17.22 -14.96 8.29
C THR A 414 17.97 -13.71 8.74
N PRO A 415 17.59 -12.50 8.28
CA PRO A 415 18.23 -11.26 8.74
C PRO A 415 17.86 -10.96 10.18
N SER A 416 18.60 -10.04 10.82
CA SER A 416 18.18 -9.46 12.09
C SER A 416 17.06 -8.43 11.86
N ALA A 417 16.02 -8.45 12.69
CA ALA A 417 15.02 -7.40 12.69
C ALA A 417 15.46 -6.25 13.62
N ASP A 418 15.12 -5.02 13.26
CA ASP A 418 15.32 -3.89 14.15
C ASP A 418 14.29 -3.89 15.29
N ARG A 419 14.60 -3.14 16.36
CA ARG A 419 13.79 -3.13 17.58
C ARG A 419 12.44 -2.42 17.39
N GLU A 420 12.36 -1.48 16.47
CA GLU A 420 11.17 -0.69 16.19
C GLU A 420 10.14 -1.56 15.48
N THR A 421 10.54 -2.22 14.39
CA THR A 421 9.67 -3.17 13.67
C THR A 421 9.18 -4.32 14.57
N LEU A 422 10.04 -4.81 15.48
CA LEU A 422 9.61 -5.85 16.43
C LEU A 422 8.55 -5.35 17.43
N ARG A 423 8.63 -4.09 17.88
CA ARG A 423 7.59 -3.47 18.72
C ARG A 423 6.28 -3.27 17.96
N GLU A 424 6.36 -2.89 16.69
CA GLU A 424 5.18 -2.80 15.83
C GLU A 424 4.45 -4.14 15.69
N LEU A 425 5.17 -5.26 15.69
CA LEU A 425 4.56 -6.59 15.69
C LEU A 425 3.85 -6.90 17.03
N GLU A 426 4.45 -6.48 18.14
CA GLU A 426 3.90 -6.68 19.49
C GLU A 426 2.60 -5.89 19.71
N SER A 427 2.37 -4.79 18.97
CA SER A 427 1.12 -4.00 19.02
C SER A 427 -0.05 -4.62 18.24
N GLY A 428 0.14 -5.81 17.64
CA GLY A 428 -0.89 -6.58 16.94
C GLY A 428 -0.86 -6.42 15.42
N LEU A 429 -1.29 -7.48 14.75
CA LEU A 429 -1.41 -7.58 13.29
C LEU A 429 -2.75 -8.20 12.93
N ASP A 430 -3.36 -7.74 11.85
CA ASP A 430 -4.56 -8.39 11.31
C ASP A 430 -4.20 -9.59 10.44
N VAL A 431 -3.09 -9.50 9.69
CA VAL A 431 -2.67 -10.59 8.81
C VAL A 431 -1.19 -10.49 8.43
N VAL A 432 -0.59 -11.63 8.20
CA VAL A 432 0.78 -11.79 7.70
C VAL A 432 0.74 -12.41 6.30
N THR A 433 1.54 -11.92 5.37
CA THR A 433 1.69 -12.53 4.05
C THR A 433 2.92 -13.42 3.97
N LEU A 434 2.75 -14.66 3.51
CA LEU A 434 3.84 -15.61 3.32
C LEU A 434 3.95 -16.04 1.85
N THR A 435 5.13 -15.90 1.26
CA THR A 435 5.36 -16.16 -0.16
C THR A 435 6.22 -17.39 -0.45
N SER A 436 6.74 -18.04 0.59
CA SER A 436 7.50 -19.30 0.47
C SER A 436 7.61 -20.00 1.83
N PRO A 437 7.91 -21.31 1.87
CA PRO A 437 8.28 -22.01 3.11
C PRO A 437 9.39 -21.30 3.89
N SER A 438 10.39 -20.78 3.19
CA SER A 438 11.51 -20.08 3.81
C SER A 438 11.09 -18.78 4.52
N THR A 439 10.06 -18.06 4.01
CA THR A 439 9.53 -16.86 4.68
C THR A 439 8.81 -17.24 5.96
N ALA A 440 8.10 -18.37 5.99
CA ALA A 440 7.46 -18.89 7.21
C ALA A 440 8.51 -19.31 8.27
N ASP A 441 9.53 -20.07 7.86
CA ASP A 441 10.64 -20.46 8.74
C ASP A 441 11.39 -19.24 9.31
N GLY A 442 11.65 -18.25 8.45
CA GLY A 442 12.31 -17.01 8.84
C GLY A 442 11.49 -16.21 9.83
N LEU A 443 10.18 -16.07 9.61
CA LEU A 443 9.27 -15.39 10.53
C LEU A 443 9.24 -16.10 11.89
N ALA A 444 9.02 -17.42 11.92
CA ALA A 444 8.99 -18.19 13.15
C ALA A 444 10.27 -18.03 13.99
N LYS A 445 11.44 -17.90 13.34
CA LYS A 445 12.72 -17.64 14.03
C LYS A 445 12.79 -16.23 14.62
N LEU A 446 12.32 -15.21 13.86
CA LEU A 446 12.40 -13.81 14.27
C LEU A 446 11.47 -13.48 15.43
N VAL A 447 10.26 -14.08 15.47
CA VAL A 447 9.25 -13.79 16.49
C VAL A 447 9.30 -14.74 17.68
N ARG A 448 10.17 -15.76 17.67
CA ARG A 448 10.27 -16.76 18.73
C ARG A 448 10.47 -16.13 20.11
N GLY A 449 9.55 -16.44 21.05
CA GLY A 449 9.58 -15.94 22.43
C GLY A 449 9.21 -14.46 22.60
N ARG A 450 8.66 -13.83 21.54
CA ARG A 450 8.18 -12.45 21.54
C ARG A 450 6.69 -12.34 21.24
N VAL A 451 6.24 -13.04 20.20
CA VAL A 451 4.86 -13.05 19.75
C VAL A 451 4.39 -14.49 19.70
N ASP A 452 3.15 -14.71 20.11
CA ASP A 452 2.50 -16.02 20.00
C ASP A 452 2.17 -16.29 18.53
N LEU A 453 2.65 -17.42 18.00
CA LEU A 453 2.41 -17.77 16.59
C LEU A 453 0.92 -17.99 16.30
N ASP A 454 0.15 -18.46 17.28
CA ASP A 454 -1.30 -18.66 17.14
C ASP A 454 -2.06 -17.34 16.96
N SER A 455 -1.47 -16.22 17.35
CA SER A 455 -2.06 -14.88 17.12
C SER A 455 -1.81 -14.33 15.71
N LEU A 456 -0.85 -14.90 14.97
CA LEU A 456 -0.44 -14.42 13.66
C LEU A 456 -1.24 -15.10 12.55
N GLN A 457 -2.36 -14.53 12.17
CA GLN A 457 -3.17 -15.01 11.05
C GLN A 457 -2.38 -14.90 9.74
N VAL A 458 -2.20 -15.99 8.97
CA VAL A 458 -1.37 -15.93 7.76
C VAL A 458 -2.16 -16.21 6.49
N VAL A 459 -1.86 -15.44 5.45
CA VAL A 459 -2.32 -15.67 4.07
C VAL A 459 -1.11 -16.06 3.22
N CYS A 460 -1.21 -17.22 2.56
CA CYS A 460 -0.12 -17.82 1.82
C CYS A 460 -0.31 -17.70 0.30
N ILE A 461 0.80 -17.54 -0.43
CA ILE A 461 0.78 -17.44 -1.90
C ILE A 461 0.37 -18.75 -2.58
N GLY A 462 0.51 -19.88 -1.90
CA GLY A 462 0.17 -21.18 -2.46
C GLY A 462 0.21 -22.30 -1.42
N PRO A 463 -0.26 -23.52 -1.79
CA PRO A 463 -0.46 -24.64 -0.87
C PRO A 463 0.82 -25.12 -0.19
N VAL A 464 1.95 -25.15 -0.89
CA VAL A 464 3.25 -25.58 -0.31
C VAL A 464 3.67 -24.64 0.83
N THR A 465 3.43 -23.33 0.68
CA THR A 465 3.70 -22.35 1.72
C THR A 465 2.72 -22.50 2.87
N ALA A 466 1.45 -22.77 2.59
CA ALA A 466 0.42 -23.00 3.59
C ALA A 466 0.71 -24.23 4.46
N GLU A 467 1.11 -25.35 3.85
CA GLU A 467 1.53 -26.55 4.59
C GLU A 467 2.74 -26.29 5.49
N ALA A 468 3.72 -25.53 4.99
CA ALA A 468 4.89 -25.17 5.79
C ALA A 468 4.51 -24.28 6.98
N ALA A 469 3.66 -23.28 6.77
CA ALA A 469 3.16 -22.39 7.80
C ALA A 469 2.36 -23.14 8.87
N ALA A 470 1.44 -24.03 8.46
CA ALA A 470 0.66 -24.83 9.38
C ALA A 470 1.52 -25.78 10.23
N ARG A 471 2.57 -26.38 9.65
CA ARG A 471 3.54 -27.23 10.42
C ARG A 471 4.32 -26.45 11.47
N LEU A 472 4.49 -25.15 11.27
CA LEU A 472 5.16 -24.26 12.23
C LEU A 472 4.21 -23.72 13.30
N GLY A 473 2.90 -23.98 13.19
CA GLY A 473 1.88 -23.54 14.13
C GLY A 473 1.17 -22.25 13.76
N PHE A 474 1.40 -21.70 12.55
CA PHE A 474 0.67 -20.50 12.10
C PHE A 474 -0.76 -20.85 11.69
N PRO A 475 -1.78 -20.07 12.13
CA PRO A 475 -3.15 -20.16 11.62
C PRO A 475 -3.23 -19.70 10.15
N VAL A 476 -3.41 -20.63 9.23
CA VAL A 476 -3.56 -20.32 7.81
C VAL A 476 -5.02 -19.95 7.52
N VAL A 477 -5.29 -18.66 7.32
CA VAL A 477 -6.64 -18.11 7.10
C VAL A 477 -6.97 -17.89 5.63
N GLY A 478 -5.99 -18.03 4.74
CA GLY A 478 -6.21 -17.89 3.31
C GLY A 478 -5.04 -18.42 2.47
N VAL A 479 -5.38 -18.88 1.27
CA VAL A 479 -4.41 -19.26 0.23
C VAL A 479 -4.82 -18.58 -1.07
N ALA A 480 -3.87 -17.98 -1.78
CA ALA A 480 -4.15 -17.36 -3.06
C ALA A 480 -4.60 -18.41 -4.10
N GLN A 481 -5.65 -18.08 -4.85
CA GLN A 481 -6.14 -18.95 -5.94
C GLN A 481 -5.15 -18.92 -7.13
N CYS A 482 -4.64 -17.74 -7.44
CA CYS A 482 -3.53 -17.58 -8.39
C CYS A 482 -2.25 -17.36 -7.59
N HIS A 483 -1.22 -18.15 -7.80
CA HIS A 483 0.03 -18.12 -7.04
C HIS A 483 0.94 -16.97 -7.48
N THR A 484 0.37 -15.77 -7.56
CA THR A 484 1.02 -14.52 -7.96
C THR A 484 0.90 -13.47 -6.86
N ILE A 485 1.67 -12.40 -6.97
CA ILE A 485 1.58 -11.26 -6.03
C ILE A 485 0.18 -10.64 -6.05
N SER A 486 -0.45 -10.51 -7.23
CA SER A 486 -1.83 -10.04 -7.35
C SER A 486 -2.81 -10.96 -6.63
N GLY A 487 -2.72 -12.27 -6.88
CA GLY A 487 -3.60 -13.25 -6.24
C GLY A 487 -3.41 -13.31 -4.72
N LEU A 488 -2.18 -13.10 -4.21
CA LEU A 488 -1.93 -12.99 -2.77
C LEU A 488 -2.60 -11.75 -2.18
N ALA A 489 -2.45 -10.59 -2.82
CA ALA A 489 -3.10 -9.35 -2.36
C ALA A 489 -4.64 -9.48 -2.37
N GLU A 490 -5.21 -10.10 -3.40
CA GLU A 490 -6.65 -10.39 -3.45
C GLU A 490 -7.11 -11.36 -2.33
N ALA A 491 -6.31 -12.38 -2.03
CA ALA A 491 -6.61 -13.31 -0.93
C ALA A 491 -6.58 -12.60 0.44
N VAL A 492 -5.63 -11.70 0.65
CA VAL A 492 -5.57 -10.82 1.83
C VAL A 492 -6.82 -9.94 1.90
N GLY A 493 -7.18 -9.28 0.79
CA GLY A 493 -8.37 -8.43 0.73
C GLY A 493 -9.66 -9.20 1.08
N ARG A 494 -9.86 -10.40 0.53
CA ARG A 494 -11.01 -11.26 0.85
C ARG A 494 -11.08 -11.63 2.33
N TYR A 495 -9.95 -12.02 2.92
CA TYR A 495 -9.91 -12.37 4.33
C TYR A 495 -10.25 -11.17 5.20
N LEU A 496 -9.60 -10.03 4.99
CA LEU A 496 -9.80 -8.83 5.80
C LEU A 496 -11.21 -8.23 5.66
N SER A 497 -11.83 -8.36 4.50
CA SER A 497 -13.23 -7.96 4.29
C SER A 497 -14.23 -8.87 5.02
N SER A 498 -13.84 -10.07 5.43
CA SER A 498 -14.67 -10.98 6.23
C SER A 498 -14.60 -10.72 7.73
N LEU A 499 -13.63 -9.91 8.17
CA LEU A 499 -13.49 -9.54 9.58
C LEU A 499 -14.45 -8.39 9.94
N PRO A 500 -14.88 -8.30 11.21
CA PRO A 500 -15.59 -7.12 11.68
C PRO A 500 -14.72 -5.86 11.49
N PRO A 501 -15.31 -4.65 11.43
CA PRO A 501 -14.55 -3.40 11.38
C PRO A 501 -13.47 -3.37 12.46
N ALA A 502 -12.30 -2.81 12.15
CA ALA A 502 -11.24 -2.63 13.13
C ALA A 502 -11.76 -1.74 14.28
N GLU A 503 -11.56 -2.17 15.51
CA GLU A 503 -11.86 -1.30 16.65
C GLU A 503 -10.87 -0.13 16.64
N PRO A 504 -11.33 1.11 16.87
CA PRO A 504 -10.40 2.23 17.02
C PRO A 504 -9.48 1.97 18.21
N GLU A 505 -8.19 2.14 18.02
CA GLU A 505 -7.24 2.14 19.15
C GLU A 505 -7.77 3.12 20.21
N SER A 506 -7.98 2.62 21.43
CA SER A 506 -8.32 3.46 22.56
C SER A 506 -7.20 4.47 22.76
N ALA A 507 -7.53 5.76 22.73
CA ALA A 507 -6.61 6.88 22.91
C ALA A 507 -6.08 7.01 24.36
N ASP A 508 -5.99 5.90 25.08
CA ASP A 508 -5.46 5.79 26.45
C ASP A 508 -4.34 4.75 26.47
N SER A 509 -3.16 5.21 26.13
CA SER A 509 -1.91 4.61 26.66
C SER A 509 -0.94 5.74 26.96
N PRO A 510 -0.35 5.74 28.18
CA PRO A 510 0.28 6.88 28.85
C PRO A 510 1.57 7.39 28.22
#